data_845af51d02555c0f31fac4cc5d360929
#
_entry.id   845af51d02555c0f31fac4cc5d360929
#
_cell.length_a   1.000
_cell.length_b   1.000
_cell.length_c   1.000
_cell.angle_alpha   90.00
_cell.angle_beta   90.00
_cell.angle_gamma   90.00
#
_symmetry.space_group_name_H-M   'P 1'
#
loop_
_entity.id
_entity.type
_entity.pdbx_description
1 polymer ?
#
loop_
_entity_poly.entity_id
_entity_poly.type
_entity_poly.pdbx_seq_one_letter_code
_entity_poly.pdbx_strand_id
1 'polypeptide(L)'
;HLSIRRQRQMCIRDSITGVNAVTEQGTLHWLDKVGNRIAPVAFGPRKVIIVAGRNKIVADRDEAEERIRRIAAPQNVARHPGFRTPCAKTGVCADCNSQDRICNTRMEMLRCWPDKRVLVILIDEDSGL
;
A
#
# COMPACT_ATOMS: atom_id res chain seq x y z
N HIS A 1 -27.36 17.50 -3.79
CA HIS A 1 -26.19 17.82 -2.95
C HIS A 1 -26.09 16.93 -1.71
N LEU A 2 -27.18 16.82 -0.97
CA LEU A 2 -27.27 15.89 0.17
C LEU A 2 -27.26 14.42 -0.26
N SER A 3 -27.85 14.09 -1.40
CA SER A 3 -27.84 12.73 -1.95
C SER A 3 -26.44 12.29 -2.36
N ILE A 4 -25.61 13.18 -2.91
CA ILE A 4 -24.20 12.90 -3.24
C ILE A 4 -23.38 12.65 -1.98
N ARG A 5 -23.61 13.41 -0.91
CA ARG A 5 -22.97 13.18 0.39
C ARG A 5 -23.35 11.84 1.00
N ARG A 6 -24.65 11.49 0.96
CA ARG A 6 -25.12 10.17 1.42
C ARG A 6 -24.52 9.05 0.59
N GLN A 7 -24.48 9.21 -0.72
CA GLN A 7 -23.90 8.22 -1.62
C GLN A 7 -22.40 8.03 -1.36
N ARG A 8 -21.65 9.13 -1.15
CA ARG A 8 -20.25 9.07 -0.75
C ARG A 8 -20.06 8.38 0.60
N GLN A 9 -20.89 8.70 1.57
CA GLN A 9 -20.84 8.05 2.89
C GLN A 9 -21.16 6.56 2.82
N MET A 10 -22.10 6.17 1.97
CA MET A 10 -22.44 4.76 1.76
C MET A 10 -21.35 4.01 1.00
N CYS A 11 -20.74 4.61 -0.03
CA CYS A 11 -19.67 4.01 -0.82
C CYS A 11 -18.34 3.89 -0.07
N ILE A 12 -18.12 4.68 0.99
CA ILE A 12 -16.87 4.71 1.75
C ILE A 12 -17.03 4.20 3.19
N ARG A 13 -18.10 3.46 3.45
CA ARG A 13 -18.33 2.89 4.79
C ARG A 13 -17.23 1.91 5.18
N ASP A 14 -16.88 1.03 4.26
CA ASP A 14 -15.87 0.00 4.44
C ASP A 14 -14.91 -0.01 3.25
N SER A 15 -13.65 -0.30 3.52
CA SER A 15 -12.64 -0.47 2.49
C SER A 15 -11.81 -1.71 2.78
N ILE A 16 -11.50 -2.47 1.73
CA ILE A 16 -10.61 -3.64 1.82
C ILE A 16 -9.46 -3.40 0.87
N THR A 17 -8.24 -3.53 1.35
CA THR A 17 -7.06 -3.33 0.54
C THR A 17 -5.87 -4.16 1.04
N GLY A 18 -4.85 -4.26 0.21
CA GLY A 18 -3.56 -4.82 0.61
C GLY A 18 -2.64 -3.77 1.21
N VAL A 19 -1.46 -4.19 1.59
CA VAL A 19 -0.39 -3.35 2.10
C VAL A 19 0.94 -3.80 1.50
N ASN A 20 1.93 -2.95 1.43
CA ASN A 20 3.25 -3.33 0.92
C ASN A 20 4.13 -3.97 1.98
N ALA A 21 4.05 -3.49 3.21
CA ALA A 21 4.78 -4.09 4.33
C ALA A 21 4.07 -3.85 5.66
N VAL A 22 4.23 -4.81 6.57
CA VAL A 22 3.75 -4.74 7.96
C VAL A 22 4.95 -5.00 8.86
N THR A 23 5.25 -4.08 9.77
CA THR A 23 6.34 -4.30 10.73
C THR A 23 5.87 -5.09 11.94
N GLU A 24 6.82 -5.70 12.64
CA GLU A 24 6.53 -6.41 13.89
C GLU A 24 5.95 -5.49 14.98
N GLN A 25 6.22 -4.18 14.90
CA GLN A 25 5.64 -3.17 15.79
C GLN A 25 4.20 -2.80 15.42
N GLY A 26 3.69 -3.31 14.29
CA GLY A 26 2.33 -3.04 13.84
C GLY A 26 2.18 -1.80 12.96
N THR A 27 3.26 -1.21 12.47
CA THR A 27 3.18 -0.12 11.50
C THR A 27 2.93 -0.65 10.10
N LEU A 28 2.19 0.10 9.30
CA LEU A 28 1.78 -0.29 7.95
C LEU A 28 2.39 0.66 6.93
N HIS A 29 2.86 0.11 5.81
CA HIS A 29 3.59 0.88 4.81
C HIS A 29 3.02 0.66 3.42
N TRP A 30 2.81 1.75 2.68
CA TRP A 30 2.30 1.74 1.30
C TRP A 30 3.16 2.58 0.38
N LEU A 31 3.16 2.17 -0.89
CA LEU A 31 3.69 2.94 -2.00
C LEU A 31 2.70 2.88 -3.15
N ASP A 32 2.18 4.03 -3.56
CA ASP A 32 1.20 4.14 -4.62
C ASP A 32 1.67 5.09 -5.73
N LYS A 33 1.21 4.83 -6.95
CA LYS A 33 1.42 5.73 -8.08
C LYS A 33 0.54 6.98 -7.96
N VAL A 34 -0.72 6.80 -7.62
CA VAL A 34 -1.72 7.87 -7.56
C VAL A 34 -2.37 8.04 -6.18
N GLY A 35 -2.01 7.20 -5.21
CA GLY A 35 -2.58 7.25 -3.87
C GLY A 35 -3.94 6.59 -3.72
N ASN A 36 -4.34 5.75 -4.65
CA ASN A 36 -5.66 5.12 -4.68
C ASN A 36 -5.91 4.17 -3.50
N ARG A 37 -4.88 3.47 -3.01
CA ARG A 37 -4.99 2.66 -1.79
C ARG A 37 -4.79 3.48 -0.53
N ILE A 38 -3.86 4.43 -0.58
CA ILE A 38 -3.48 5.29 0.55
C ILE A 38 -4.65 6.18 0.98
N ALA A 39 -5.33 6.82 0.04
CA ALA A 39 -6.37 7.79 0.35
C ALA A 39 -7.49 7.24 1.23
N PRO A 40 -8.15 6.11 0.91
CA PRO A 40 -9.19 5.56 1.76
C PRO A 40 -8.67 4.98 3.08
N VAL A 41 -7.42 4.56 3.14
CA VAL A 41 -6.82 4.12 4.41
C VAL A 41 -6.56 5.33 5.31
N ALA A 42 -6.05 6.42 4.76
CA ALA A 42 -5.75 7.63 5.52
C ALA A 42 -7.01 8.34 6.00
N PHE A 43 -8.04 8.42 5.15
CA PHE A 43 -9.25 9.15 5.48
C PHE A 43 -10.44 8.68 4.64
N GLY A 44 -11.60 8.64 5.26
CA GLY A 44 -12.88 8.41 4.61
C GLY A 44 -13.66 7.24 5.20
N PRO A 45 -13.34 5.99 4.86
CA PRO A 45 -14.08 4.83 5.34
C PRO A 45 -14.09 4.72 6.87
N ARG A 46 -15.20 4.28 7.40
CA ARG A 46 -15.33 4.03 8.85
C ARG A 46 -14.53 2.80 9.30
N LYS A 47 -14.42 1.83 8.40
CA LYS A 47 -13.70 0.58 8.63
C LYS A 47 -12.78 0.32 7.46
N VAL A 48 -11.55 -0.04 7.76
CA VAL A 48 -10.56 -0.45 6.76
C VAL A 48 -10.06 -1.84 7.12
N ILE A 49 -10.15 -2.77 6.18
CA ILE A 49 -9.64 -4.12 6.34
C ILE A 49 -8.38 -4.25 5.47
N ILE A 50 -7.28 -4.57 6.11
CA ILE A 50 -6.00 -4.81 5.45
C ILE A 50 -5.76 -6.31 5.43
N VAL A 51 -5.55 -6.87 4.25
CA VAL A 51 -5.20 -8.29 4.10
C VAL A 51 -3.74 -8.38 3.69
N ALA A 52 -2.94 -9.11 4.44
CA ALA A 52 -1.52 -9.24 4.20
C ALA A 52 -1.05 -10.69 4.36
N GLY A 53 -0.30 -11.18 3.38
CA GLY A 53 0.41 -12.45 3.50
C GLY A 53 1.63 -12.33 4.42
N ARG A 54 2.11 -13.46 4.91
CA ARG A 54 3.29 -13.51 5.79
C ARG A 54 4.56 -12.95 5.12
N ASN A 55 4.65 -12.98 3.80
CA ASN A 55 5.76 -12.41 3.04
C ASN A 55 5.90 -10.88 3.18
N LYS A 56 4.87 -10.21 3.70
CA LYS A 56 4.87 -8.76 3.91
C LYS A 56 5.27 -8.34 5.31
N ILE A 57 5.46 -9.30 6.21
CA ILE A 57 5.90 -9.02 7.59
C ILE A 57 7.40 -8.79 7.59
N VAL A 58 7.81 -7.66 8.15
CA VAL A 58 9.21 -7.26 8.27
C VAL A 58 9.51 -6.83 9.70
N ALA A 59 10.78 -6.79 10.07
CA ALA A 59 11.17 -6.52 11.45
C ALA A 59 10.92 -5.06 11.84
N ASP A 60 11.27 -4.11 10.97
CA ASP A 60 11.25 -2.70 11.29
C ASP A 60 10.97 -1.84 10.03
N ARG A 61 11.01 -0.53 10.24
CA ARG A 61 10.81 0.47 9.18
C ARG A 61 11.83 0.36 8.06
N ASP A 62 13.08 0.12 8.39
CA ASP A 62 14.16 0.03 7.39
C ASP A 62 13.96 -1.18 6.49
N GLU A 63 13.57 -2.31 7.05
CA GLU A 63 13.21 -3.50 6.27
C GLU A 63 11.95 -3.29 5.43
N ALA A 64 10.98 -2.51 5.94
CA ALA A 64 9.80 -2.16 5.16
C ALA A 64 10.18 -1.34 3.91
N GLU A 65 11.03 -0.34 4.07
CA GLU A 65 11.59 0.44 2.96
C GLU A 65 12.33 -0.42 1.97
N GLU A 66 13.20 -1.28 2.45
CA GLU A 66 14.00 -2.20 1.65
C GLU A 66 13.10 -3.14 0.84
N ARG A 67 12.09 -3.72 1.48
CA ARG A 67 11.13 -4.58 0.81
C ARG A 67 10.39 -3.86 -0.32
N ILE A 68 9.95 -2.64 -0.07
CA ILE A 68 9.24 -1.83 -1.08
C ILE A 68 10.17 -1.54 -2.27
N ARG A 69 11.41 -1.16 -2.02
CA ARG A 69 12.37 -0.81 -3.07
C ARG A 69 12.82 -2.02 -3.89
N ARG A 70 13.04 -3.16 -3.26
CA ARG A 70 13.60 -4.35 -3.92
C ARG A 70 12.56 -5.28 -4.49
N ILE A 71 11.42 -5.39 -3.85
CA ILE A 71 10.42 -6.41 -4.19
C ILE A 71 9.14 -5.77 -4.73
N ALA A 72 8.46 -4.98 -3.91
CA ALA A 72 7.11 -4.53 -4.25
C ALA A 72 7.09 -3.64 -5.49
N ALA A 73 7.92 -2.62 -5.55
CA ALA A 73 7.91 -1.68 -6.66
C ALA A 73 8.43 -2.31 -7.97
N PRO A 74 9.59 -2.98 -8.02
CA PRO A 74 10.07 -3.58 -9.26
C PRO A 74 9.14 -4.66 -9.81
N GLN A 75 8.60 -5.52 -8.95
CA GLN A 75 7.68 -6.58 -9.39
C GLN A 75 6.33 -6.02 -9.85
N ASN A 76 5.86 -4.96 -9.21
CA ASN A 76 4.64 -4.30 -9.67
C ASN A 76 4.81 -3.65 -11.04
N VAL A 77 5.93 -3.00 -11.27
CA VAL A 77 6.25 -2.43 -12.60
C VAL A 77 6.35 -3.53 -13.66
N ALA A 78 6.93 -4.67 -13.33
CA ALA A 78 7.06 -5.80 -14.25
C ALA A 78 5.71 -6.35 -14.73
N ARG A 79 4.64 -6.15 -13.97
CA ARG A 79 3.27 -6.53 -14.38
C ARG A 79 2.68 -5.59 -15.43
N HIS A 80 3.28 -4.44 -15.67
CA HIS A 80 2.79 -3.41 -16.57
C HIS A 80 3.79 -3.18 -17.72
N PRO A 81 3.69 -3.94 -18.81
CA PRO A 81 4.72 -3.93 -19.87
C PRO A 81 4.96 -2.57 -20.54
N GLY A 82 4.04 -1.63 -20.39
CA GLY A 82 4.18 -0.29 -20.96
C GLY A 82 5.04 0.67 -20.14
N PHE A 83 5.43 0.31 -18.94
CA PHE A 83 6.20 1.20 -18.06
C PHE A 83 7.70 1.13 -18.36
N ARG A 84 8.28 2.30 -18.65
CA ARG A 84 9.69 2.45 -19.04
C ARG A 84 10.52 2.95 -17.87
N THR A 85 10.56 2.19 -16.80
CA THR A 85 11.39 2.49 -15.63
C THR A 85 12.66 1.62 -15.66
N PRO A 86 13.77 2.09 -15.06
CA PRO A 86 14.98 1.26 -14.97
C PRO A 86 14.73 -0.09 -14.28
N CYS A 87 13.95 -0.13 -13.22
CA CYS A 87 13.65 -1.36 -12.49
C CYS A 87 12.81 -2.36 -13.30
N ALA A 88 12.09 -1.92 -14.32
CA ALA A 88 11.40 -2.83 -15.24
C ALA A 88 12.37 -3.72 -16.03
N LYS A 89 13.56 -3.20 -16.30
CA LYS A 89 14.62 -3.93 -17.04
C LYS A 89 15.57 -4.67 -16.10
N THR A 90 16.00 -4.02 -15.02
CA THR A 90 17.05 -4.52 -14.14
C THR A 90 16.50 -5.28 -12.92
N GLY A 91 15.25 -5.07 -12.57
CA GLY A 91 14.66 -5.59 -11.33
C GLY A 91 15.16 -4.89 -10.06
N VAL A 92 15.96 -3.83 -10.19
CA VAL A 92 16.57 -3.11 -9.07
C VAL A 92 16.19 -1.63 -9.13
N CYS A 93 15.82 -1.07 -7.98
CA CYS A 93 15.51 0.36 -7.87
C CYS A 93 16.76 1.21 -8.11
N ALA A 94 16.63 2.19 -8.99
CA ALA A 94 17.69 3.15 -9.33
C ALA A 94 17.33 4.58 -8.91
N ASP A 95 16.34 4.77 -8.03
CA ASP A 95 15.82 6.08 -7.61
C ASP A 95 15.51 6.99 -8.81
N CYS A 96 14.82 6.42 -9.80
CA CYS A 96 14.60 7.06 -11.09
C CYS A 96 13.65 8.26 -11.03
N ASN A 97 13.72 9.09 -12.06
CA ASN A 97 12.79 10.17 -12.30
C ASN A 97 12.01 9.96 -13.62
N SER A 98 11.73 8.71 -13.96
CA SER A 98 10.95 8.35 -15.14
C SER A 98 9.52 8.89 -15.05
N GLN A 99 8.95 9.26 -16.21
CA GLN A 99 7.54 9.64 -16.29
C GLN A 99 6.60 8.48 -15.96
N ASP A 100 7.06 7.25 -16.17
CA ASP A 100 6.30 6.03 -15.85
C ASP A 100 6.50 5.56 -14.38
N ARG A 101 7.20 6.33 -13.59
CA ARG A 101 7.48 6.02 -12.19
C ARG A 101 6.19 5.77 -11.40
N ILE A 102 6.17 4.67 -10.64
CA ILE A 102 5.05 4.34 -9.74
C ILE A 102 5.33 4.73 -8.29
N CYS A 103 6.57 5.08 -7.94
CA CYS A 103 7.00 5.40 -6.58
C CYS A 103 6.74 6.87 -6.25
N ASN A 104 5.48 7.29 -6.31
CA ASN A 104 5.12 8.72 -6.22
C ASN A 104 4.59 9.12 -4.85
N THR A 105 3.85 8.24 -4.19
CA THR A 105 3.19 8.55 -2.92
C THR A 105 3.47 7.44 -1.92
N ARG A 106 4.02 7.81 -0.78
CA ARG A 106 4.26 6.90 0.35
C ARG A 106 3.41 7.25 1.53
N MET A 107 2.98 6.23 2.26
CA MET A 107 2.34 6.40 3.55
C MET A 107 2.89 5.40 4.54
N GLU A 108 3.15 5.87 5.74
CA GLU A 108 3.42 5.06 6.92
C GLU A 108 2.33 5.33 7.93
N MET A 109 1.60 4.31 8.31
CA MET A 109 0.59 4.42 9.36
C MET A 109 1.18 3.87 10.65
N LEU A 110 1.44 4.75 11.59
CA LEU A 110 1.99 4.39 12.90
C LEU A 110 0.88 3.89 13.84
N ARG A 111 -0.29 4.49 13.73
CA ARG A 111 -1.45 4.21 14.56
C ARG A 111 -2.71 4.68 13.85
N CYS A 112 -3.79 3.90 13.92
CA CYS A 112 -5.05 4.34 13.35
C CYS A 112 -5.85 5.20 14.33
N TRP A 113 -6.64 6.09 13.79
CA TRP A 113 -7.63 6.89 14.50
C TRP A 113 -8.94 6.94 13.71
N PRO A 114 -10.12 6.71 14.29
CA PRO A 114 -10.34 6.27 15.69
C PRO A 114 -9.75 4.88 15.96
N ASP A 115 -9.62 4.54 17.22
CA ASP A 115 -9.16 3.22 17.63
C ASP A 115 -10.02 2.11 17.00
N LYS A 116 -9.38 1.02 16.58
CA LYS A 116 -10.02 -0.13 15.90
C LYS A 116 -10.64 0.17 14.54
N ARG A 117 -10.34 1.32 13.94
CA ARG A 117 -10.79 1.63 12.58
C ARG A 117 -10.15 0.71 11.55
N VAL A 118 -8.89 0.37 11.73
CA VAL A 118 -8.13 -0.50 10.82
C VAL A 118 -7.99 -1.89 11.45
N LEU A 119 -8.45 -2.91 10.71
CA LEU A 119 -8.27 -4.31 11.05
C LEU A 119 -7.27 -4.92 10.07
N VAL A 120 -6.21 -5.53 10.60
CA VAL A 120 -5.22 -6.25 9.79
C VAL A 120 -5.48 -7.75 9.90
N ILE A 121 -5.69 -8.40 8.76
CA ILE A 121 -5.82 -9.85 8.67
C ILE A 121 -4.53 -10.39 8.08
N LEU A 122 -3.78 -11.14 8.88
CA LEU A 122 -2.56 -11.82 8.44
C LEU A 122 -2.90 -13.23 7.97
N ILE A 123 -2.44 -13.56 6.78
CA ILE A 123 -2.61 -14.87 6.18
C ILE A 123 -1.27 -15.62 6.27
N ASP A 124 -1.30 -16.86 6.80
CA ASP A 124 -0.10 -17.68 6.96
C ASP A 124 0.32 -18.35 5.64
N GLU A 125 0.39 -17.56 4.61
CA GLU A 125 0.94 -17.95 3.30
C GLU A 125 1.44 -16.69 2.58
N ASP A 126 2.28 -16.89 1.58
CA ASP A 126 2.76 -15.78 0.76
C ASP A 126 1.63 -15.32 -0.17
N SER A 127 1.32 -14.03 -0.14
CA SER A 127 0.23 -13.44 -0.92
C SER A 127 0.56 -12.01 -1.32
N GLY A 128 0.44 -11.74 -2.62
CA GLY A 128 0.69 -10.43 -3.20
C GLY A 128 2.18 -10.03 -3.23
N LEU A 129 2.42 -8.78 -3.62
CA LEU A 129 3.76 -8.19 -3.74
C LEU A 129 4.16 -7.40 -2.52
#